data_2a35e06d4206147282f7da468c878f2d
#
_entry.id   2a35e06d4206147282f7da468c878f2d
#
_cell.length_a   1.000
_cell.length_b   1.000
_cell.length_c   1.000
_cell.angle_alpha   90.00
_cell.angle_beta   90.00
_cell.angle_gamma   90.00
#
_symmetry.space_group_name_H-M   'P 1'
#
loop_
_entity.id
_entity.type
_entity.pdbx_description
1 polymer ?
#
loop_
_entity_poly.entity_id
_entity_poly.type
_entity_poly.pdbx_seq_one_letter_code
_entity_poly.pdbx_strand_id
1 'polypeptide(L)'
;TYAFVRSSRLRGTGPIITLYHGDRKVAERELPVALYDVYPKAIYYANKRAYVVKSVDLDSLKAQLEVAGEPNYYTRPIYSLHLQEVHPIMSRKTQDGLTITYAKVKVLEVVEGLFKYALGGRNERPVDEEVFDEPLSYTYETMGVMTKFPYVEGFTEIDGMEAYHATEHVLISAARVAAGAGQTDLMGIS
;
A
#
# COMPACT_ATOMS: atom_id res chain seq x y z
N THR A 1 -15.68 6.98 28.14
CA THR A 1 -14.22 6.86 27.91
C THR A 1 -13.85 5.49 27.34
N TYR A 2 -14.40 4.41 27.90
CA TYR A 2 -14.11 3.04 27.44
C TYR A 2 -14.69 2.75 26.04
N ALA A 3 -15.88 3.28 25.73
CA ALA A 3 -16.49 3.18 24.40
C ALA A 3 -15.69 3.93 23.34
N PHE A 4 -15.13 5.09 23.67
CA PHE A 4 -14.28 5.86 22.78
C PHE A 4 -12.99 5.10 22.42
N VAL A 5 -12.30 4.51 23.41
CA VAL A 5 -11.09 3.71 23.17
C VAL A 5 -11.38 2.49 22.29
N ARG A 6 -12.56 1.86 22.43
CA ARG A 6 -12.97 0.73 21.58
C ARG A 6 -13.35 1.12 20.15
N SER A 7 -13.81 2.35 19.94
CA SER A 7 -14.17 2.89 18.62
C SER A 7 -13.02 3.63 17.93
N SER A 8 -11.98 4.02 18.68
CA SER A 8 -10.82 4.71 18.11
C SER A 8 -9.88 3.72 17.48
N ARG A 9 -9.68 3.85 16.18
CA ARG A 9 -8.68 3.10 15.42
C ARG A 9 -7.37 3.89 15.46
N LEU A 10 -6.29 3.23 15.85
CA LEU A 10 -4.96 3.85 15.89
C LEU A 10 -4.31 3.93 14.53
N ARG A 11 -4.74 3.09 13.59
CA ARG A 11 -4.22 2.97 12.22
C ARG A 11 -5.33 2.57 11.29
N GLY A 12 -5.27 3.09 10.06
CA GLY A 12 -6.20 2.77 9.00
C GLY A 12 -7.52 3.54 9.09
N THR A 13 -8.08 3.82 7.95
CA THR A 13 -9.33 4.57 7.79
C THR A 13 -10.36 3.79 6.99
N GLY A 14 -9.98 2.62 6.50
CA GLY A 14 -10.79 1.78 5.63
C GLY A 14 -11.61 0.71 6.35
N PRO A 15 -12.43 -0.02 5.60
CA PRO A 15 -13.15 -1.17 6.09
C PRO A 15 -12.22 -2.34 6.42
N ILE A 16 -12.69 -3.25 7.26
CA ILE A 16 -11.95 -4.43 7.69
C ILE A 16 -12.32 -5.60 6.79
N ILE A 17 -11.32 -6.20 6.12
CA ILE A 17 -11.47 -7.47 5.45
C ILE A 17 -11.20 -8.61 6.44
N THR A 18 -12.08 -9.62 6.47
CA THR A 18 -11.96 -10.79 7.34
C THR A 18 -11.47 -11.99 6.55
N LEU A 19 -10.44 -12.66 7.05
CA LEU A 19 -9.82 -13.81 6.43
C LEU A 19 -10.33 -15.10 7.07
N TYR A 20 -10.80 -16.02 6.26
CA TYR A 20 -11.40 -17.29 6.69
C TYR A 20 -10.62 -18.49 6.13
N HIS A 21 -10.52 -19.54 6.93
CA HIS A 21 -10.18 -20.89 6.49
C HIS A 21 -11.38 -21.80 6.72
N GLY A 22 -12.08 -22.16 5.65
CA GLY A 22 -13.44 -22.70 5.75
C GLY A 22 -14.36 -21.67 6.41
N ASP A 23 -15.08 -22.09 7.43
CA ASP A 23 -15.96 -21.21 8.23
C ASP A 23 -15.24 -20.52 9.41
N ARG A 24 -13.98 -20.87 9.63
CA ARG A 24 -13.23 -20.34 10.76
C ARG A 24 -12.54 -19.03 10.42
N LYS A 25 -12.82 -17.98 11.18
CA LYS A 25 -12.08 -16.72 11.13
C LYS A 25 -10.63 -16.94 11.60
N VAL A 26 -9.68 -16.51 10.77
CA VAL A 26 -8.23 -16.61 11.01
C VAL A 26 -7.66 -15.28 11.44
N ALA A 27 -8.00 -14.19 10.71
CA ALA A 27 -7.46 -12.85 10.94
C ALA A 27 -8.42 -11.78 10.41
N GLU A 28 -8.11 -10.54 10.76
CA GLU A 28 -8.71 -9.34 10.19
C GLU A 28 -7.60 -8.39 9.75
N ARG A 29 -7.81 -7.71 8.63
CA ARG A 29 -6.90 -6.71 8.09
C ARG A 29 -7.68 -5.50 7.63
N GLU A 30 -7.10 -4.33 7.73
CA GLU A 30 -7.72 -3.08 7.36
C GLU A 30 -7.29 -2.66 5.95
N LEU A 31 -8.26 -2.27 5.11
CA LEU A 31 -8.00 -1.69 3.79
C LEU A 31 -7.57 -0.22 3.93
N PRO A 32 -6.71 0.28 3.04
CA PRO A 32 -6.11 -0.42 1.88
C PRO A 32 -4.90 -1.28 2.25
N VAL A 33 -4.31 -1.14 3.45
CA VAL A 33 -3.06 -1.81 3.86
C VAL A 33 -3.12 -3.34 3.68
N ALA A 34 -4.32 -3.92 3.79
CA ALA A 34 -4.52 -5.35 3.56
C ALA A 34 -4.03 -5.82 2.17
N LEU A 35 -4.07 -4.96 1.14
CA LEU A 35 -3.68 -5.33 -0.23
C LEU A 35 -2.20 -5.71 -0.38
N TYR A 36 -1.35 -5.32 0.58
CA TYR A 36 0.05 -5.74 0.59
C TYR A 36 0.26 -7.21 0.99
N ASP A 37 -0.71 -7.80 1.71
CA ASP A 37 -0.59 -9.15 2.27
C ASP A 37 -1.73 -10.07 1.80
N VAL A 38 -2.88 -9.50 1.41
CA VAL A 38 -4.12 -10.23 1.13
C VAL A 38 -4.53 -10.00 -0.32
N TYR A 39 -3.95 -10.79 -1.21
CA TYR A 39 -4.23 -10.83 -2.65
C TYR A 39 -4.20 -12.29 -3.12
N PRO A 40 -4.81 -12.64 -4.25
CA PRO A 40 -4.85 -14.03 -4.73
C PRO A 40 -3.46 -14.65 -4.78
N LYS A 41 -3.33 -15.90 -4.31
CA LYS A 41 -2.07 -16.68 -4.23
C LYS A 41 -0.98 -16.12 -3.30
N ALA A 42 -1.25 -15.06 -2.52
CA ALA A 42 -0.33 -14.59 -1.49
C ALA A 42 -0.06 -15.67 -0.44
N ILE A 43 1.19 -15.74 0.03
CA ILE A 43 1.52 -16.51 1.24
C ILE A 43 1.28 -15.62 2.46
N TYR A 44 0.28 -15.97 3.24
CA TYR A 44 -0.14 -15.24 4.43
C TYR A 44 0.18 -16.03 5.71
N TYR A 45 0.85 -15.39 6.66
CA TYR A 45 1.20 -16.02 7.93
C TYR A 45 0.30 -15.53 9.06
N ALA A 46 -0.37 -16.46 9.72
CA ALA A 46 -1.17 -16.20 10.90
C ALA A 46 -1.09 -17.37 11.89
N ASN A 47 -1.10 -17.07 13.18
CA ASN A 47 -1.15 -18.08 14.24
C ASN A 47 -0.10 -19.20 14.08
N LYS A 48 1.12 -18.83 13.67
CA LYS A 48 2.26 -19.75 13.40
C LYS A 48 1.99 -20.75 12.26
N ARG A 49 1.10 -20.45 11.36
CA ARG A 49 0.80 -21.25 10.16
C ARG A 49 0.89 -20.40 8.92
N ALA A 50 1.32 -21.03 7.83
CA ALA A 50 1.28 -20.45 6.51
C ALA A 50 -0.04 -20.82 5.81
N TYR A 51 -0.60 -19.85 5.10
CA TYR A 51 -1.80 -20.01 4.27
C TYR A 51 -1.53 -19.47 2.87
N VAL A 52 -2.23 -20.00 1.90
CA VAL A 52 -2.37 -19.38 0.57
C VAL A 52 -3.72 -18.66 0.54
N VAL A 53 -3.73 -17.41 0.09
CA VAL A 53 -4.98 -16.68 -0.19
C VAL A 53 -5.58 -17.25 -1.48
N LYS A 54 -6.74 -17.87 -1.38
CA LYS A 54 -7.44 -18.50 -2.53
C LYS A 54 -8.27 -17.52 -3.32
N SER A 55 -8.98 -16.66 -2.61
CA SER A 55 -9.80 -15.62 -3.21
C SER A 55 -9.94 -14.42 -2.27
N VAL A 56 -10.15 -13.27 -2.87
CA VAL A 56 -10.43 -12.00 -2.17
C VAL A 56 -11.68 -11.41 -2.80
N ASP A 57 -12.68 -11.14 -1.97
CA ASP A 57 -13.91 -10.46 -2.32
C ASP A 57 -13.97 -9.14 -1.54
N LEU A 58 -13.70 -8.05 -2.21
CA LEU A 58 -13.68 -6.71 -1.61
C LEU A 58 -15.09 -6.16 -1.38
N ASP A 59 -16.10 -6.64 -2.10
CA ASP A 59 -17.48 -6.21 -1.91
C ASP A 59 -18.06 -6.78 -0.61
N SER A 60 -17.82 -8.06 -0.34
CA SER A 60 -18.23 -8.71 0.90
C SER A 60 -17.20 -8.55 2.04
N LEU A 61 -16.04 -7.96 1.79
CA LEU A 61 -14.92 -7.80 2.70
C LEU A 61 -14.45 -9.12 3.32
N LYS A 62 -14.28 -10.13 2.45
CA LYS A 62 -13.87 -11.48 2.85
C LYS A 62 -12.73 -11.99 1.97
N ALA A 63 -11.81 -12.73 2.59
CA ALA A 63 -10.82 -13.51 1.87
C ALA A 63 -10.85 -14.96 2.36
N GLN A 64 -10.68 -15.92 1.44
CA GLN A 64 -10.59 -17.33 1.74
C GLN A 64 -9.14 -17.79 1.73
N LEU A 65 -8.77 -18.52 2.75
CA LEU A 65 -7.44 -19.05 2.98
C LEU A 65 -7.45 -20.58 2.90
N GLU A 66 -6.37 -21.15 2.39
CA GLU A 66 -6.07 -22.58 2.46
C GLU A 66 -4.72 -22.80 3.15
N VAL A 67 -4.56 -23.85 3.93
CA VAL A 67 -3.28 -24.16 4.58
C VAL A 67 -2.21 -24.45 3.53
N ALA A 68 -1.11 -23.71 3.58
CA ALA A 68 -0.01 -23.82 2.60
C ALA A 68 1.02 -24.92 2.93
N GLY A 69 0.93 -25.53 4.11
CA GLY A 69 2.00 -26.40 4.61
C GLY A 69 3.26 -25.61 4.97
N GLU A 70 4.42 -26.04 4.50
CA GLU A 70 5.70 -25.37 4.70
C GLU A 70 6.20 -24.82 3.35
N PRO A 71 5.79 -23.58 2.98
CA PRO A 71 6.25 -23.00 1.73
C PRO A 71 7.76 -22.69 1.83
N ASN A 72 8.48 -22.94 0.74
CA ASN A 72 9.91 -22.60 0.62
C ASN A 72 10.14 -21.20 0.00
N TYR A 73 9.08 -20.42 -0.15
CA TYR A 73 9.09 -19.05 -0.69
C TYR A 73 8.11 -18.16 0.06
N TYR A 74 8.28 -16.85 -0.09
CA TYR A 74 7.30 -15.83 0.29
C TYR A 74 6.90 -15.02 -0.95
N THR A 75 5.80 -14.28 -0.85
CA THR A 75 5.28 -13.48 -1.95
C THR A 75 5.31 -11.99 -1.64
N ARG A 76 5.45 -11.18 -2.70
CA ARG A 76 5.23 -9.73 -2.68
C ARG A 76 4.29 -9.34 -3.82
N PRO A 77 3.36 -8.40 -3.64
CA PRO A 77 2.48 -7.98 -4.73
C PRO A 77 3.26 -7.22 -5.81
N ILE A 78 2.84 -7.40 -7.06
CA ILE A 78 3.09 -6.42 -8.13
C ILE A 78 2.00 -5.36 -7.95
N TYR A 79 2.41 -4.17 -7.54
CA TYR A 79 1.53 -3.19 -6.96
C TYR A 79 1.72 -1.82 -7.59
N SER A 80 0.61 -1.17 -7.92
CA SER A 80 0.59 0.20 -8.44
C SER A 80 -0.42 1.09 -7.73
N LEU A 81 -0.11 2.38 -7.68
CA LEU A 81 -0.93 3.45 -7.10
C LEU A 81 -1.27 4.47 -8.17
N HIS A 82 -2.53 4.84 -8.27
CA HIS A 82 -3.00 5.84 -9.22
C HIS A 82 -3.81 6.92 -8.52
N LEU A 83 -3.36 8.16 -8.66
CA LEU A 83 -4.10 9.32 -8.21
C LEU A 83 -5.22 9.62 -9.21
N GLN A 84 -6.50 9.47 -8.80
CA GLN A 84 -7.66 9.67 -9.67
C GLN A 84 -8.21 11.10 -9.59
N GLU A 85 -8.40 11.60 -8.37
CA GLU A 85 -9.01 12.91 -8.13
C GLU A 85 -8.25 13.67 -7.05
N VAL A 86 -8.18 14.99 -7.20
CA VAL A 86 -7.54 15.89 -6.25
C VAL A 86 -8.48 17.07 -5.96
N HIS A 87 -8.82 17.23 -4.70
CA HIS A 87 -9.62 18.35 -4.21
C HIS A 87 -8.79 19.20 -3.25
N PRO A 88 -8.16 20.29 -3.73
CA PRO A 88 -7.32 21.16 -2.91
C PRO A 88 -8.11 21.79 -1.77
N ILE A 89 -7.54 21.77 -0.57
CA ILE A 89 -8.08 22.43 0.63
C ILE A 89 -7.28 23.68 0.96
N MET A 90 -5.96 23.59 0.89
CA MET A 90 -5.05 24.69 1.19
C MET A 90 -3.79 24.56 0.32
N SER A 91 -3.36 25.68 -0.24
CA SER A 91 -2.09 25.76 -0.98
C SER A 91 -1.23 26.89 -0.46
N ARG A 92 0.08 26.65 -0.43
CA ARG A 92 1.09 27.65 -0.06
C ARG A 92 2.26 27.59 -1.04
N LYS A 93 2.67 28.76 -1.51
CA LYS A 93 3.91 28.89 -2.30
C LYS A 93 5.04 29.34 -1.38
N THR A 94 6.18 28.65 -1.45
CA THR A 94 7.41 29.00 -0.72
C THR A 94 8.19 30.08 -1.45
N GLN A 95 9.18 30.68 -0.78
CA GLN A 95 10.07 31.67 -1.41
C GLN A 95 10.90 31.07 -2.53
N ASP A 96 11.26 29.79 -2.45
CA ASP A 96 12.04 29.04 -3.44
C ASP A 96 11.17 28.53 -4.61
N GLY A 97 9.91 28.95 -4.70
CA GLY A 97 9.02 28.63 -5.79
C GLY A 97 8.26 27.29 -5.69
N LEU A 98 8.46 26.50 -4.61
CA LEU A 98 7.68 25.30 -4.37
C LEU A 98 6.22 25.66 -4.11
N THR A 99 5.30 24.83 -4.61
CA THR A 99 3.89 24.93 -4.23
C THR A 99 3.52 23.67 -3.46
N ILE A 100 3.13 23.83 -2.20
CA ILE A 100 2.68 22.74 -1.32
C ILE A 100 1.18 22.84 -1.18
N THR A 101 0.48 21.77 -1.53
CA THR A 101 -0.99 21.71 -1.50
C THR A 101 -1.43 20.57 -0.60
N TYR A 102 -2.20 20.87 0.43
CA TYR A 102 -2.96 19.90 1.21
C TYR A 102 -4.31 19.67 0.54
N ALA A 103 -4.65 18.43 0.28
CA ALA A 103 -5.82 18.08 -0.52
C ALA A 103 -6.50 16.81 0.01
N LYS A 104 -7.81 16.71 -0.23
CA LYS A 104 -8.50 15.42 -0.25
C LYS A 104 -8.23 14.77 -1.60
N VAL A 105 -7.82 13.51 -1.60
CA VAL A 105 -7.44 12.77 -2.80
C VAL A 105 -8.19 11.45 -2.88
N LYS A 106 -8.48 11.03 -4.10
CA LYS A 106 -9.02 9.71 -4.41
C LYS A 106 -7.93 8.88 -5.06
N VAL A 107 -7.63 7.75 -4.45
CA VAL A 107 -6.54 6.87 -4.86
C VAL A 107 -7.12 5.53 -5.29
N LEU A 108 -6.62 5.01 -6.41
CA LEU A 108 -6.83 3.65 -6.86
C LEU A 108 -5.55 2.86 -6.60
N GLU A 109 -5.67 1.79 -5.82
CA GLU A 109 -4.62 0.79 -5.63
C GLU A 109 -4.93 -0.44 -6.47
N VAL A 110 -3.91 -0.96 -7.14
CA VAL A 110 -4.04 -2.14 -8.01
C VAL A 110 -2.96 -3.15 -7.65
N VAL A 111 -3.35 -4.39 -7.41
CA VAL A 111 -2.45 -5.54 -7.33
C VAL A 111 -2.60 -6.32 -8.63
N GLU A 112 -1.60 -6.23 -9.50
CA GLU A 112 -1.60 -6.80 -10.84
C GLU A 112 -1.09 -8.23 -10.87
N GLY A 113 -0.41 -8.67 -9.80
CA GLY A 113 0.21 -9.99 -9.74
C GLY A 113 1.06 -10.14 -8.49
N LEU A 114 2.00 -11.06 -8.54
CA LEU A 114 2.92 -11.32 -7.44
C LEU A 114 4.31 -11.73 -7.92
N PHE A 115 5.29 -11.40 -7.11
CA PHE A 115 6.63 -11.97 -7.15
C PHE A 115 6.78 -13.05 -6.08
N LYS A 116 7.48 -14.14 -6.41
CA LYS A 116 7.90 -15.18 -5.45
C LYS A 116 9.38 -15.04 -5.14
N TYR A 117 9.73 -15.10 -3.88
CA TYR A 117 11.10 -15.02 -3.38
C TYR A 117 11.44 -16.26 -2.57
N ALA A 118 12.57 -16.91 -2.87
CA ALA A 118 13.01 -18.09 -2.12
C ALA A 118 13.35 -17.73 -0.66
N LEU A 119 12.90 -18.55 0.29
CA LEU A 119 13.29 -18.43 1.69
C LEU A 119 14.78 -18.82 1.86
N GLY A 120 15.54 -18.00 2.59
CA GLY A 120 16.98 -18.22 2.83
C GLY A 120 17.88 -17.91 1.64
N GLY A 121 17.35 -17.39 0.55
CA GLY A 121 18.14 -16.92 -0.58
C GLY A 121 18.96 -15.68 -0.22
N ARG A 122 20.23 -15.63 -0.70
CA ARG A 122 21.07 -14.44 -0.56
C ARG A 122 20.74 -13.33 -1.57
N ASN A 123 19.95 -13.65 -2.59
CA ASN A 123 19.58 -12.72 -3.66
C ASN A 123 18.18 -12.19 -3.42
N GLU A 124 18.04 -10.88 -3.40
CA GLU A 124 16.74 -10.17 -3.34
C GLU A 124 15.97 -10.19 -4.68
N ARG A 125 16.35 -11.06 -5.61
CA ARG A 125 15.66 -11.20 -6.89
C ARG A 125 14.54 -12.21 -6.78
N PRO A 126 13.36 -11.94 -7.38
CA PRO A 126 12.29 -12.90 -7.44
C PRO A 126 12.74 -14.15 -8.23
N VAL A 127 12.30 -15.31 -7.78
CA VAL A 127 12.52 -16.60 -8.48
C VAL A 127 11.42 -16.91 -9.48
N ASP A 128 10.28 -16.23 -9.33
CA ASP A 128 9.11 -16.37 -10.20
C ASP A 128 8.24 -15.12 -10.13
N GLU A 129 7.49 -14.86 -11.20
CA GLU A 129 6.55 -13.75 -11.34
C GLU A 129 5.26 -14.27 -11.93
N GLU A 130 4.14 -13.81 -11.43
CA GLU A 130 2.81 -14.18 -11.91
C GLU A 130 1.93 -12.94 -12.01
N VAL A 131 1.42 -12.66 -13.21
CA VAL A 131 0.46 -11.59 -13.47
C VAL A 131 -0.95 -12.18 -13.44
N PHE A 132 -1.90 -11.47 -12.85
CA PHE A 132 -3.29 -11.91 -12.75
C PHE A 132 -4.08 -11.54 -14.00
N ASP A 133 -4.96 -12.43 -14.45
CA ASP A 133 -5.91 -12.16 -15.54
C ASP A 133 -6.89 -11.02 -15.13
N GLU A 134 -7.27 -11.00 -13.86
CA GLU A 134 -8.12 -9.96 -13.25
C GLU A 134 -7.37 -9.33 -12.06
N PRO A 135 -6.84 -8.11 -12.22
CA PRO A 135 -6.18 -7.38 -11.15
C PRO A 135 -7.12 -7.10 -9.98
N LEU A 136 -6.62 -7.20 -8.76
CA LEU A 136 -7.36 -6.80 -7.57
C LEU A 136 -7.21 -5.29 -7.37
N SER A 137 -8.32 -4.54 -7.42
CA SER A 137 -8.29 -3.09 -7.32
C SER A 137 -9.19 -2.57 -6.19
N TYR A 138 -8.72 -1.52 -5.53
CA TYR A 138 -9.47 -0.86 -4.45
C TYR A 138 -9.32 0.66 -4.55
N THR A 139 -10.45 1.36 -4.51
CA THR A 139 -10.48 2.83 -4.55
C THR A 139 -10.92 3.38 -3.20
N TYR A 140 -10.22 4.39 -2.71
CA TYR A 140 -10.56 5.06 -1.46
C TYR A 140 -10.20 6.54 -1.49
N GLU A 141 -10.79 7.30 -0.57
CA GLU A 141 -10.46 8.70 -0.34
C GLU A 141 -9.57 8.85 0.89
N THR A 142 -8.57 9.71 0.78
CA THR A 142 -7.66 10.03 1.88
C THR A 142 -7.19 11.48 1.80
N MET A 143 -6.33 11.87 2.73
CA MET A 143 -5.68 13.18 2.73
C MET A 143 -4.26 13.04 2.18
N GLY A 144 -3.87 13.99 1.32
CA GLY A 144 -2.54 14.01 0.73
C GLY A 144 -1.89 15.39 0.80
N VAL A 145 -0.57 15.40 0.74
CA VAL A 145 0.24 16.59 0.55
C VAL A 145 0.93 16.47 -0.81
N MET A 146 0.62 17.39 -1.71
CA MET A 146 1.22 17.45 -3.03
C MET A 146 2.27 18.56 -3.05
N THR A 147 3.43 18.26 -3.60
CA THR A 147 4.49 19.25 -3.80
C THR A 147 4.76 19.41 -5.28
N LYS A 148 4.54 20.63 -5.79
CA LYS A 148 4.93 20.99 -7.15
C LYS A 148 6.24 21.76 -7.10
N PHE A 149 7.24 21.22 -7.76
CA PHE A 149 8.57 21.84 -7.89
C PHE A 149 8.59 22.86 -9.02
N PRO A 150 9.39 23.94 -8.92
CA PRO A 150 9.64 24.83 -10.04
C PRO A 150 10.43 24.08 -11.13
N TYR A 151 10.32 24.57 -12.37
CA TYR A 151 11.18 24.10 -13.44
C TYR A 151 12.64 24.42 -13.15
N VAL A 152 13.52 23.45 -13.38
CA VAL A 152 14.97 23.61 -13.24
C VAL A 152 15.61 23.53 -14.61
N GLU A 153 16.26 24.62 -15.03
CA GLU A 153 16.93 24.69 -16.34
C GLU A 153 18.10 23.69 -16.40
N GLY A 154 18.24 23.01 -17.54
CA GLY A 154 19.30 22.03 -17.77
C GLY A 154 18.98 20.60 -17.37
N PHE A 155 17.81 20.34 -16.74
CA PHE A 155 17.34 18.99 -16.49
C PHE A 155 16.57 18.46 -17.71
N THR A 156 16.85 17.21 -18.10
CA THR A 156 15.99 16.48 -19.04
C THR A 156 14.72 16.02 -18.33
N GLU A 157 13.73 15.56 -19.09
CA GLU A 157 12.50 14.99 -18.52
C GLU A 157 12.81 13.77 -17.63
N ILE A 158 13.74 12.91 -18.05
CA ILE A 158 14.18 11.74 -17.29
C ILE A 158 14.84 12.14 -15.97
N ASP A 159 15.79 13.10 -16.02
CA ASP A 159 16.45 13.62 -14.82
C ASP A 159 15.44 14.17 -13.82
N GLY A 160 14.40 14.85 -14.34
CA GLY A 160 13.30 15.38 -13.53
C GLY A 160 12.51 14.26 -12.85
N MET A 161 12.14 13.21 -13.56
CA MET A 161 11.39 12.07 -12.99
C MET A 161 12.20 11.35 -11.92
N GLU A 162 13.49 11.08 -12.16
CA GLU A 162 14.36 10.43 -11.18
C GLU A 162 14.56 11.30 -9.93
N ALA A 163 14.72 12.62 -10.09
CA ALA A 163 14.86 13.56 -9.00
C ALA A 163 13.57 13.66 -8.16
N TYR A 164 12.40 13.65 -8.79
CA TYR A 164 11.11 13.66 -8.08
C TYR A 164 10.91 12.38 -7.29
N HIS A 165 11.21 11.22 -7.89
CA HIS A 165 11.12 9.94 -7.21
C HIS A 165 12.06 9.85 -6.00
N ALA A 166 13.31 10.26 -6.15
CA ALA A 166 14.25 10.31 -5.03
C ALA A 166 13.77 11.28 -3.92
N THR A 167 13.23 12.45 -4.31
CA THR A 167 12.70 13.44 -3.37
C THR A 167 11.47 12.91 -2.64
N GLU A 168 10.58 12.19 -3.30
CA GLU A 168 9.44 11.52 -2.68
C GLU A 168 9.88 10.61 -1.53
N HIS A 169 10.85 9.72 -1.77
CA HIS A 169 11.38 8.84 -0.73
C HIS A 169 11.97 9.57 0.47
N VAL A 170 12.69 10.67 0.22
CA VAL A 170 13.24 11.52 1.29
C VAL A 170 12.13 12.18 2.09
N LEU A 171 11.12 12.74 1.40
CA LEU A 171 9.98 13.41 2.05
C LEU A 171 9.16 12.44 2.89
N ILE A 172 8.86 11.24 2.39
CA ILE A 172 8.15 10.21 3.14
C ILE A 172 8.94 9.81 4.38
N SER A 173 10.26 9.59 4.24
CA SER A 173 11.11 9.20 5.35
C SER A 173 11.17 10.29 6.42
N ALA A 174 11.33 11.56 6.02
CA ALA A 174 11.32 12.69 6.92
C ALA A 174 9.95 12.88 7.60
N ALA A 175 8.87 12.76 6.86
CA ALA A 175 7.51 12.88 7.39
C ALA A 175 7.19 11.77 8.41
N ARG A 176 7.62 10.53 8.17
CA ARG A 176 7.48 9.43 9.13
C ARG A 176 8.18 9.74 10.45
N VAL A 177 9.41 10.25 10.39
CA VAL A 177 10.17 10.65 11.58
C VAL A 177 9.47 11.79 12.30
N ALA A 178 9.05 12.84 11.59
CA ALA A 178 8.43 14.02 12.17
C ALA A 178 7.06 13.73 12.79
N ALA A 179 6.28 12.83 12.20
CA ALA A 179 4.95 12.46 12.66
C ALA A 179 4.94 11.25 13.62
N GLY A 180 6.06 10.56 13.80
CA GLY A 180 6.10 9.29 14.53
C GLY A 180 5.29 8.18 13.85
N ALA A 181 5.18 8.24 12.52
CA ALA A 181 4.38 7.31 11.74
C ALA A 181 5.14 6.01 11.42
N GLY A 182 4.41 4.90 11.30
CA GLY A 182 4.94 3.60 10.89
C GLY A 182 5.23 3.53 9.38
N GLN A 183 5.82 2.41 8.95
CA GLN A 183 6.23 2.24 7.55
C GLN A 183 5.06 2.26 6.55
N THR A 184 3.88 1.82 6.97
CA THR A 184 2.68 1.71 6.13
C THR A 184 1.69 2.87 6.31
N ASP A 185 2.01 3.84 7.20
CA ASP A 185 1.09 4.93 7.51
C ASP A 185 1.15 6.08 6.49
N LEU A 186 2.26 6.18 5.77
CA LEU A 186 2.49 7.19 4.72
C LEU A 186 3.03 6.51 3.46
N MET A 187 2.42 6.83 2.34
CA MET A 187 2.82 6.38 1.00
C MET A 187 3.01 7.59 0.09
N GLY A 188 3.73 7.42 -1.02
CA GLY A 188 3.95 8.43 -2.01
C GLY A 188 3.67 7.96 -3.42
N ILE A 189 3.48 8.93 -4.30
CA ILE A 189 3.32 8.77 -5.75
C ILE A 189 4.09 9.91 -6.40
N SER A 190 5.02 9.59 -7.29
CA SER A 190 5.81 10.57 -8.05
C SER A 190 5.79 10.25 -9.54
#